data_aeb3370c2b8967fb84d3228e1dae617f
#
_entry.id   aeb3370c2b8967fb84d3228e1dae617f
#
_cell.length_a   1.000
_cell.length_b   1.000
_cell.length_c   1.000
_cell.angle_alpha   90.00
_cell.angle_beta   90.00
_cell.angle_gamma   90.00
#
_symmetry.space_group_name_H-M   'P 1'
#
loop_
_entity.id
_entity.type
_entity.pdbx_description
1 polymer ?
#
loop_
_entity_poly.entity_id
_entity_poly.type
_entity_poly.pdbx_seq_one_letter_code
_entity_poly.pdbx_strand_id
1 'polypeptide(L)'
;MIHTRRCTAWSIGLLAVGLGNVVVWGLPLQFAVARSPDLQTQVKELTDRVQALEAKLACMTRDEDEVVFEKCNVHIRSGSGKTDSAVNGLGNLIIGYNEGSGENIKRTGSHNLVIGPEHAYASFGGLVVGRENTISAPYASVSGGRLNTASGFAASVSGGSVNTASADFTSLSGGKSNEAKGLSSSVSGGI
;
A
#
# COMPACT_ATOMS: atom_id res chain seq x y z
N MET A 1 -5.82 -32.70 59.28
CA MET A 1 -6.27 -31.29 59.35
C MET A 1 -6.57 -30.82 57.94
N ILE A 2 -7.83 -30.80 57.58
CA ILE A 2 -8.29 -30.45 56.21
C ILE A 2 -8.92 -29.06 56.33
N HIS A 3 -8.27 -28.06 55.70
CA HIS A 3 -8.83 -26.72 55.62
C HIS A 3 -9.70 -26.60 54.37
N THR A 4 -10.99 -26.61 54.59
CA THR A 4 -12.02 -26.28 53.58
C THR A 4 -12.07 -24.76 53.38
N ARG A 5 -11.66 -24.27 52.21
CA ARG A 5 -11.94 -22.89 51.78
C ARG A 5 -13.35 -22.82 51.22
N ARG A 6 -14.18 -22.01 51.80
CA ARG A 6 -15.53 -21.69 51.34
C ARG A 6 -15.42 -20.79 50.12
N CYS A 7 -15.90 -21.24 48.96
CA CYS A 7 -16.18 -20.40 47.83
C CYS A 7 -17.44 -19.59 48.10
N THR A 8 -17.32 -18.27 48.19
CA THR A 8 -18.48 -17.38 48.18
C THR A 8 -18.94 -17.22 46.73
N ALA A 9 -20.11 -17.77 46.45
CA ALA A 9 -20.80 -17.57 45.19
C ALA A 9 -21.25 -16.10 45.07
N TRP A 10 -20.75 -15.41 44.05
CA TRP A 10 -21.30 -14.11 43.65
C TRP A 10 -22.54 -14.41 42.80
N SER A 11 -23.71 -14.17 43.36
CA SER A 11 -24.97 -14.15 42.61
C SER A 11 -24.97 -12.93 41.72
N ILE A 12 -24.90 -13.15 40.40
CA ILE A 12 -25.17 -12.13 39.41
C ILE A 12 -26.68 -11.90 39.40
N GLY A 13 -27.10 -10.85 40.10
CA GLY A 13 -28.48 -10.38 40.02
C GLY A 13 -28.78 -9.81 38.64
N LEU A 14 -29.77 -10.43 38.00
CA LEU A 14 -30.39 -9.85 36.80
C LEU A 14 -30.97 -8.46 37.16
N LEU A 15 -30.35 -7.38 36.67
CA LEU A 15 -30.94 -6.06 36.81
C LEU A 15 -32.08 -5.93 35.79
N ALA A 16 -33.30 -6.05 36.26
CA ALA A 16 -34.47 -5.65 35.52
C ALA A 16 -34.41 -4.13 35.31
N VAL A 17 -34.40 -3.68 34.05
CA VAL A 17 -34.47 -2.26 33.70
C VAL A 17 -35.88 -1.76 33.94
N GLY A 18 -36.12 -1.33 35.15
CA GLY A 18 -37.33 -0.60 35.55
C GLY A 18 -36.97 0.83 35.85
N LEU A 19 -37.75 1.76 35.35
CA LEU A 19 -37.71 3.18 35.74
C LEU A 19 -38.02 3.27 37.23
N GLY A 20 -37.00 3.44 38.06
CA GLY A 20 -37.18 3.61 39.50
C GLY A 20 -36.11 4.54 40.06
N ASN A 21 -36.56 5.56 40.80
CA ASN A 21 -35.68 6.41 41.60
C ASN A 21 -35.26 5.62 42.84
N VAL A 22 -33.96 5.34 42.97
CA VAL A 22 -33.42 4.82 44.22
C VAL A 22 -32.93 5.96 45.06
N VAL A 23 -33.56 6.16 46.22
CA VAL A 23 -33.16 7.19 47.19
C VAL A 23 -32.29 6.52 48.25
N VAL A 24 -31.05 6.86 48.34
CA VAL A 24 -30.14 6.47 49.39
C VAL A 24 -29.71 7.74 50.13
N TRP A 25 -30.04 7.80 51.41
CA TRP A 25 -29.69 8.91 52.30
C TRP A 25 -30.26 10.27 51.90
N GLY A 26 -31.51 10.34 51.42
CA GLY A 26 -32.21 11.58 51.17
C GLY A 26 -31.76 12.39 49.94
N LEU A 27 -30.82 11.91 49.15
CA LEU A 27 -30.40 12.53 47.87
C LEU A 27 -30.86 11.65 46.72
N PRO A 28 -31.53 12.20 45.67
CA PRO A 28 -31.91 11.44 44.50
C PRO A 28 -30.66 11.19 43.66
N LEU A 29 -30.19 9.95 43.63
CA LEU A 29 -29.18 9.49 42.66
C LEU A 29 -29.92 9.29 41.33
N GLN A 30 -29.83 10.24 40.46
CA GLN A 30 -30.25 10.11 39.07
C GLN A 30 -29.15 9.37 38.30
N PHE A 31 -29.31 8.06 38.15
CA PHE A 31 -28.51 7.34 37.18
C PHE A 31 -28.99 7.73 35.78
N ALA A 32 -28.18 8.47 35.05
CA ALA A 32 -28.36 8.63 33.62
C ALA A 32 -28.07 7.30 32.94
N VAL A 33 -29.10 6.48 32.73
CA VAL A 33 -29.01 5.31 31.86
C VAL A 33 -28.78 5.86 30.46
N ALA A 34 -27.55 5.75 29.98
CA ALA A 34 -27.25 5.99 28.57
C ALA A 34 -28.13 5.04 27.76
N ARG A 35 -29.21 5.55 27.19
CA ARG A 35 -30.11 4.76 26.35
C ARG A 35 -29.32 4.37 25.11
N SER A 36 -29.08 3.08 24.92
CA SER A 36 -28.54 2.59 23.65
C SER A 36 -29.46 3.06 22.52
N PRO A 37 -28.93 3.51 21.39
CA PRO A 37 -29.74 3.93 20.27
C PRO A 37 -30.74 2.83 19.93
N ASP A 38 -32.00 3.22 19.67
CA ASP A 38 -33.04 2.32 19.22
C ASP A 38 -32.58 1.57 17.96
N LEU A 39 -33.00 0.33 17.82
CA LEU A 39 -32.64 -0.52 16.67
C LEU A 39 -32.92 0.16 15.33
N GLN A 40 -34.02 0.89 15.22
CA GLN A 40 -34.35 1.66 14.01
C GLN A 40 -33.31 2.74 13.71
N THR A 41 -32.81 3.43 14.74
CA THR A 41 -31.74 4.43 14.60
C THR A 41 -30.43 3.76 14.14
N GLN A 42 -30.08 2.61 14.71
CA GLN A 42 -28.90 1.86 14.30
C GLN A 42 -29.00 1.36 12.86
N VAL A 43 -30.17 0.83 12.46
CA VAL A 43 -30.40 0.39 11.08
C VAL A 43 -30.29 1.56 10.10
N LYS A 44 -30.87 2.70 10.44
CA LYS A 44 -30.78 3.91 9.61
C LYS A 44 -29.31 4.34 9.45
N GLU A 45 -28.55 4.43 10.55
CA GLU A 45 -27.14 4.80 10.51
C GLU A 45 -26.31 3.83 9.65
N LEU A 46 -26.54 2.53 9.79
CA LEU A 46 -25.87 1.51 8.97
C LEU A 46 -26.25 1.64 7.48
N THR A 47 -27.51 1.90 7.17
CA THR A 47 -27.98 2.12 5.80
C THR A 47 -27.30 3.36 5.20
N ASP A 48 -27.27 4.48 5.92
CA ASP A 48 -26.62 5.71 5.47
C ASP A 48 -25.10 5.50 5.23
N ARG A 49 -24.44 4.69 6.08
CA ARG A 49 -23.02 4.32 5.90
C ARG A 49 -22.81 3.41 4.69
N VAL A 50 -23.67 2.44 4.46
CA VAL A 50 -23.60 1.56 3.27
C VAL A 50 -23.76 2.39 2.00
N GLN A 51 -24.77 3.24 1.91
CA GLN A 51 -24.98 4.13 0.75
C GLN A 51 -23.78 5.04 0.50
N ALA A 52 -23.17 5.59 1.57
CA ALA A 52 -21.97 6.41 1.44
C ALA A 52 -20.74 5.62 0.95
N LEU A 53 -20.61 4.34 1.31
CA LEU A 53 -19.57 3.45 0.81
C LEU A 53 -19.80 3.07 -0.65
N GLU A 54 -21.03 2.72 -1.03
CA GLU A 54 -21.40 2.42 -2.42
C GLU A 54 -21.13 3.62 -3.33
N ALA A 55 -21.48 4.83 -2.90
CA ALA A 55 -21.19 6.05 -3.65
C ALA A 55 -19.69 6.30 -3.86
N LYS A 56 -18.85 5.98 -2.85
CA LYS A 56 -17.38 6.07 -2.96
C LYS A 56 -16.77 5.02 -3.90
N LEU A 57 -17.43 3.90 -4.06
CA LEU A 57 -16.98 2.77 -4.88
C LEU A 57 -17.71 2.71 -6.24
N ALA A 58 -18.47 3.72 -6.61
CA ALA A 58 -19.33 3.71 -7.78
C ALA A 58 -18.62 3.46 -9.12
N CYS A 59 -17.31 3.71 -9.20
CA CYS A 59 -16.50 3.43 -10.39
C CYS A 59 -15.74 2.09 -10.30
N MET A 60 -15.91 1.32 -9.23
CA MET A 60 -15.24 0.04 -9.03
C MET A 60 -16.28 -1.08 -8.95
N THR A 61 -16.18 -2.04 -9.81
CA THR A 61 -16.99 -3.24 -9.81
C THR A 61 -16.12 -4.49 -9.74
N ARG A 62 -16.67 -5.59 -9.23
CA ARG A 62 -16.05 -6.91 -9.28
C ARG A 62 -16.88 -7.80 -10.18
N ASP A 63 -16.22 -8.41 -11.16
CA ASP A 63 -16.79 -9.43 -12.03
C ASP A 63 -15.94 -10.69 -11.91
N GLU A 64 -16.48 -11.74 -11.32
CA GLU A 64 -15.78 -12.98 -10.97
C GLU A 64 -14.43 -12.72 -10.28
N ASP A 65 -13.32 -12.93 -10.99
CA ASP A 65 -11.96 -12.76 -10.50
C ASP A 65 -11.33 -11.39 -10.87
N GLU A 66 -12.11 -10.53 -11.53
CA GLU A 66 -11.65 -9.21 -11.98
C GLU A 66 -12.15 -8.09 -11.08
N VAL A 67 -11.34 -7.05 -10.92
CA VAL A 67 -11.74 -5.76 -10.37
C VAL A 67 -11.65 -4.72 -11.48
N VAL A 68 -12.80 -4.18 -11.85
CA VAL A 68 -12.93 -3.22 -12.96
C VAL A 68 -13.11 -1.80 -12.42
N PHE A 69 -12.31 -0.87 -12.90
CA PHE A 69 -12.47 0.57 -12.69
C PHE A 69 -12.97 1.20 -13.99
N GLU A 70 -14.20 1.71 -14.00
CA GLU A 70 -14.83 2.28 -15.19
C GLU A 70 -15.22 3.73 -14.96
N LYS A 71 -14.90 4.59 -15.94
CA LYS A 71 -15.22 6.03 -15.92
C LYS A 71 -14.55 6.82 -14.78
N CYS A 72 -13.43 6.31 -14.25
CA CYS A 72 -12.62 6.99 -13.25
C CYS A 72 -11.12 6.73 -13.46
N ASN A 73 -10.28 7.57 -12.85
CA ASN A 73 -8.84 7.38 -12.81
C ASN A 73 -8.43 6.72 -11.49
N VAL A 74 -7.43 5.82 -11.54
CA VAL A 74 -6.80 5.26 -10.36
C VAL A 74 -5.52 6.03 -10.05
N HIS A 75 -5.51 6.73 -8.92
CA HIS A 75 -4.33 7.44 -8.42
C HIS A 75 -3.68 6.66 -7.28
N ILE A 76 -2.46 6.18 -7.50
CA ILE A 76 -1.63 5.55 -6.48
C ILE A 76 -0.63 6.57 -5.97
N ARG A 77 -0.80 7.03 -4.72
CA ARG A 77 -0.04 8.15 -4.14
C ARG A 77 0.71 7.73 -2.90
N SER A 78 1.91 8.28 -2.71
CA SER A 78 2.75 8.04 -1.53
C SER A 78 2.28 8.76 -0.27
N GLY A 79 1.38 9.74 -0.41
CA GLY A 79 0.99 10.63 0.69
C GLY A 79 1.94 11.81 0.93
N SER A 80 3.04 11.92 0.19
CA SER A 80 4.05 12.97 0.36
C SER A 80 3.69 14.34 -0.27
N GLY A 81 2.53 14.43 -0.93
CA GLY A 81 1.98 15.65 -1.51
C GLY A 81 2.40 15.93 -2.95
N LYS A 82 3.59 15.49 -3.39
CA LYS A 82 4.11 15.62 -4.76
C LYS A 82 4.80 14.35 -5.22
N THR A 83 4.86 14.11 -6.53
CA THR A 83 5.54 12.94 -7.11
C THR A 83 7.05 12.96 -6.87
N ASP A 84 7.65 14.13 -6.89
CA ASP A 84 9.09 14.39 -6.71
C ASP A 84 9.49 14.74 -5.27
N SER A 85 8.61 14.54 -4.31
CA SER A 85 8.96 14.69 -2.88
C SER A 85 9.91 13.57 -2.42
N ALA A 86 10.43 13.72 -1.20
CA ALA A 86 11.23 12.67 -0.57
C ALA A 86 10.53 11.32 -0.63
N VAL A 87 11.24 10.31 -1.09
CA VAL A 87 10.70 8.94 -1.22
C VAL A 87 10.43 8.33 0.16
N ASN A 88 9.35 7.56 0.26
CA ASN A 88 8.92 6.90 1.52
C ASN A 88 8.54 5.42 1.32
N GLY A 89 8.84 4.85 0.15
CA GLY A 89 8.52 3.46 -0.19
C GLY A 89 7.06 3.21 -0.61
N LEU A 90 6.22 4.25 -0.63
CA LEU A 90 4.79 4.12 -0.89
C LEU A 90 4.41 4.69 -2.27
N GLY A 91 3.16 4.43 -2.70
CA GLY A 91 2.63 4.92 -3.97
C GLY A 91 3.14 4.16 -5.19
N ASN A 92 3.70 2.97 -5.02
CA ASN A 92 4.13 2.11 -6.12
C ASN A 92 2.97 1.19 -6.57
N LEU A 93 2.90 0.89 -7.87
CA LEU A 93 2.08 -0.20 -8.40
C LEU A 93 2.98 -1.41 -8.60
N ILE A 94 2.74 -2.47 -7.83
CA ILE A 94 3.54 -3.69 -7.86
C ILE A 94 2.67 -4.82 -8.41
N ILE A 95 3.13 -5.45 -9.50
CA ILE A 95 2.47 -6.59 -10.13
C ILE A 95 3.36 -7.83 -9.91
N GLY A 96 2.87 -8.78 -9.14
CA GLY A 96 3.59 -9.93 -8.63
C GLY A 96 3.95 -9.77 -7.14
N TYR A 97 4.69 -10.71 -6.60
CA TYR A 97 5.06 -10.71 -5.18
C TYR A 97 6.29 -9.86 -4.88
N ASN A 98 7.03 -9.46 -5.91
CA ASN A 98 8.30 -8.74 -5.78
C ASN A 98 9.20 -9.36 -4.70
N GLU A 99 9.24 -10.70 -4.69
CA GLU A 99 10.03 -11.48 -3.74
C GLU A 99 11.53 -11.19 -3.87
N GLY A 100 12.30 -11.70 -2.94
CA GLY A 100 13.72 -11.45 -2.82
C GLY A 100 14.07 -10.70 -1.53
N SER A 101 15.07 -11.18 -0.82
CA SER A 101 15.48 -10.74 0.50
C SER A 101 16.97 -10.48 0.60
N GLY A 102 17.58 -9.79 -0.39
CA GLY A 102 18.97 -9.38 -0.28
C GLY A 102 19.12 -8.07 0.50
N GLU A 103 20.13 -7.94 1.37
CA GLU A 103 20.44 -6.70 2.08
C GLU A 103 20.71 -5.51 1.13
N ASN A 104 21.03 -5.79 -0.13
CA ASN A 104 21.30 -4.79 -1.16
C ASN A 104 20.07 -4.39 -1.99
N ILE A 105 18.91 -5.01 -1.76
CA ILE A 105 17.68 -4.69 -2.51
C ILE A 105 17.02 -3.46 -1.87
N LYS A 106 17.33 -2.29 -2.39
CA LYS A 106 16.71 -1.03 -1.95
C LYS A 106 15.36 -0.82 -2.61
N ARG A 107 14.29 -0.79 -1.82
CA ARG A 107 12.89 -0.58 -2.24
C ARG A 107 12.27 0.65 -1.57
N THR A 108 13.05 1.70 -1.47
CA THR A 108 12.64 2.96 -0.82
C THR A 108 11.94 3.93 -1.76
N GLY A 109 11.93 3.64 -3.04
CA GLY A 109 11.35 4.50 -4.07
C GLY A 109 9.84 4.61 -4.01
N SER A 110 9.31 5.69 -4.56
CA SER A 110 7.88 6.02 -4.60
C SER A 110 7.39 6.24 -6.02
N HIS A 111 6.09 6.01 -6.27
CA HIS A 111 5.44 6.26 -7.57
C HIS A 111 6.10 5.51 -8.75
N ASN A 112 6.56 4.28 -8.52
CA ASN A 112 7.12 3.42 -9.55
C ASN A 112 6.11 2.35 -10.00
N LEU A 113 6.24 1.88 -11.24
CA LEU A 113 5.62 0.65 -11.71
C LEU A 113 6.66 -0.47 -11.65
N VAL A 114 6.34 -1.52 -10.88
CA VAL A 114 7.25 -2.65 -10.60
C VAL A 114 6.57 -3.95 -11.03
N ILE A 115 7.20 -4.70 -11.95
CA ILE A 115 6.64 -5.96 -12.46
C ILE A 115 7.70 -7.05 -12.44
N GLY A 116 7.52 -8.05 -11.59
CA GLY A 116 8.41 -9.20 -11.45
C GLY A 116 9.23 -9.18 -10.14
N PRO A 117 10.10 -10.18 -9.95
CA PRO A 117 10.82 -10.41 -8.70
C PRO A 117 12.18 -9.69 -8.61
N GLU A 118 12.64 -9.54 -7.38
CA GLU A 118 14.02 -9.19 -7.03
C GLU A 118 14.48 -7.80 -7.53
N HIS A 119 13.54 -6.88 -7.75
CA HIS A 119 13.85 -5.53 -8.22
C HIS A 119 14.30 -4.60 -7.10
N ALA A 120 15.27 -3.71 -7.41
CA ALA A 120 15.63 -2.57 -6.59
C ALA A 120 15.13 -1.28 -7.25
N TYR A 121 14.47 -0.42 -6.45
CA TYR A 121 13.97 0.90 -6.88
C TYR A 121 14.11 1.89 -5.73
N ALA A 122 15.04 2.83 -5.88
CA ALA A 122 15.42 3.74 -4.79
C ALA A 122 14.91 5.17 -4.98
N SER A 123 14.40 5.51 -6.17
CA SER A 123 13.93 6.84 -6.51
C SER A 123 12.44 6.83 -6.93
N PHE A 124 11.99 7.80 -7.68
CA PHE A 124 10.57 7.98 -8.01
C PHE A 124 10.30 8.08 -9.51
N GLY A 125 9.04 7.76 -9.89
CA GLY A 125 8.53 7.94 -11.25
C GLY A 125 9.15 7.01 -12.29
N GLY A 126 9.66 5.87 -11.84
CA GLY A 126 10.36 4.90 -12.67
C GLY A 126 9.49 3.72 -13.10
N LEU A 127 10.04 2.95 -14.03
CA LEU A 127 9.50 1.66 -14.50
C LEU A 127 10.56 0.58 -14.32
N VAL A 128 10.23 -0.52 -13.67
CA VAL A 128 11.12 -1.68 -13.58
C VAL A 128 10.36 -2.97 -13.85
N VAL A 129 10.77 -3.69 -14.88
CA VAL A 129 10.12 -4.92 -15.35
C VAL A 129 11.17 -6.01 -15.58
N GLY A 130 10.79 -7.28 -15.37
CA GLY A 130 11.64 -8.44 -15.60
C GLY A 130 12.11 -9.07 -14.29
N ARG A 131 13.42 -9.29 -14.14
CA ARG A 131 13.99 -9.91 -12.95
C ARG A 131 15.31 -9.26 -12.54
N GLU A 132 15.54 -9.07 -11.24
CA GLU A 132 16.82 -8.59 -10.70
C GLU A 132 17.29 -7.26 -11.33
N ASN A 133 16.37 -6.39 -11.76
CA ASN A 133 16.72 -5.10 -12.37
C ASN A 133 16.74 -3.99 -11.30
N THR A 134 17.55 -2.96 -11.55
CA THR A 134 17.73 -1.83 -10.63
C THR A 134 17.43 -0.51 -11.32
N ILE A 135 16.58 0.31 -10.69
CA ILE A 135 16.41 1.72 -10.99
C ILE A 135 16.74 2.54 -9.74
N SER A 136 17.63 3.52 -9.84
CA SER A 136 18.08 4.27 -8.65
C SER A 136 18.00 5.79 -8.78
N ALA A 137 17.78 6.32 -9.97
CA ALA A 137 17.60 7.74 -10.20
C ALA A 137 16.14 8.08 -10.57
N PRO A 138 15.72 9.35 -10.45
CA PRO A 138 14.40 9.81 -10.87
C PRO A 138 14.13 9.50 -12.35
N TYR A 139 12.90 9.03 -12.62
CA TYR A 139 12.40 8.72 -13.96
C TYR A 139 13.22 7.67 -14.73
N ALA A 140 14.11 6.93 -14.07
CA ALA A 140 14.85 5.84 -14.68
C ALA A 140 13.94 4.67 -15.02
N SER A 141 14.23 3.96 -16.12
CA SER A 141 13.40 2.85 -16.58
C SER A 141 14.21 1.65 -17.03
N VAL A 142 13.74 0.44 -16.65
CA VAL A 142 14.15 -0.84 -17.22
C VAL A 142 12.89 -1.56 -17.69
N SER A 143 12.68 -1.68 -19.00
CA SER A 143 11.45 -2.22 -19.56
C SER A 143 11.42 -3.74 -19.67
N GLY A 144 12.52 -4.43 -19.34
CA GLY A 144 12.58 -5.88 -19.34
C GLY A 144 13.97 -6.45 -19.08
N GLY A 145 14.10 -7.75 -19.25
CA GLY A 145 15.38 -8.47 -19.09
C GLY A 145 15.77 -8.75 -17.64
N ARG A 146 17.06 -8.99 -17.43
CA ARG A 146 17.59 -9.40 -16.13
C ARG A 146 18.92 -8.72 -15.79
N LEU A 147 19.09 -8.35 -14.50
CA LEU A 147 20.33 -7.76 -13.99
C LEU A 147 20.72 -6.43 -14.68
N ASN A 148 19.74 -5.72 -15.21
CA ASN A 148 19.98 -4.41 -15.83
C ASN A 148 19.90 -3.31 -14.80
N THR A 149 20.69 -2.25 -14.99
CA THR A 149 20.74 -1.10 -14.09
C THR A 149 20.54 0.20 -14.87
N ALA A 150 19.57 1.01 -14.44
CA ALA A 150 19.39 2.39 -14.87
C ALA A 150 19.58 3.32 -13.67
N SER A 151 20.72 4.00 -13.59
CA SER A 151 21.10 4.80 -12.42
C SER A 151 21.31 6.30 -12.71
N GLY A 152 21.26 6.73 -13.96
CA GLY A 152 21.21 8.14 -14.34
C GLY A 152 19.79 8.71 -14.33
N PHE A 153 19.66 10.02 -14.20
CA PHE A 153 18.37 10.71 -14.29
C PHE A 153 17.76 10.46 -15.68
N ALA A 154 16.52 9.99 -15.72
CA ALA A 154 15.81 9.62 -16.94
C ALA A 154 16.58 8.62 -17.85
N ALA A 155 17.48 7.83 -17.30
CA ALA A 155 18.18 6.78 -18.00
C ALA A 155 17.24 5.61 -18.33
N SER A 156 17.43 4.97 -19.46
CA SER A 156 16.59 3.86 -19.90
C SER A 156 17.37 2.65 -20.40
N VAL A 157 16.91 1.45 -20.03
CA VAL A 157 17.35 0.18 -20.59
C VAL A 157 16.12 -0.57 -21.09
N SER A 158 16.04 -0.85 -22.39
CA SER A 158 14.86 -1.53 -22.95
C SER A 158 14.85 -3.02 -22.66
N GLY A 159 16.01 -3.65 -22.40
CA GLY A 159 16.06 -5.07 -22.06
C GLY A 159 17.45 -5.68 -22.08
N GLY A 160 17.51 -7.00 -22.34
CA GLY A 160 18.76 -7.74 -22.37
C GLY A 160 19.22 -8.22 -20.98
N SER A 161 20.52 -8.38 -20.79
CA SER A 161 21.07 -8.89 -19.55
C SER A 161 22.36 -8.15 -19.15
N VAL A 162 22.45 -7.76 -17.89
CA VAL A 162 23.65 -7.14 -17.29
C VAL A 162 24.05 -5.83 -18.01
N ASN A 163 23.06 -5.05 -18.46
CA ASN A 163 23.31 -3.78 -19.09
C ASN A 163 23.22 -2.63 -18.07
N THR A 164 24.04 -1.59 -18.24
CA THR A 164 24.12 -0.46 -17.32
C THR A 164 24.01 0.89 -18.05
N ALA A 165 22.98 1.66 -17.72
CA ALA A 165 22.79 3.04 -18.15
C ALA A 165 23.04 3.96 -16.92
N SER A 166 24.26 4.50 -16.80
CA SER A 166 24.72 5.14 -15.54
C SER A 166 24.73 6.67 -15.57
N ALA A 167 24.81 7.29 -16.73
CA ALA A 167 24.74 8.74 -16.86
C ALA A 167 23.32 9.23 -17.19
N ASP A 168 23.09 10.51 -16.99
CA ASP A 168 21.77 11.13 -17.22
C ASP A 168 21.41 11.08 -18.70
N PHE A 169 20.11 10.85 -18.96
CA PHE A 169 19.50 10.79 -20.30
C PHE A 169 20.12 9.71 -21.21
N THR A 170 20.76 8.69 -20.65
CA THR A 170 21.31 7.58 -21.43
C THR A 170 20.23 6.62 -21.88
N SER A 171 20.41 6.03 -23.06
CA SER A 171 19.51 5.02 -23.61
C SER A 171 20.29 3.78 -24.05
N LEU A 172 19.85 2.60 -23.60
CA LEU A 172 20.45 1.32 -23.97
C LEU A 172 19.35 0.39 -24.48
N SER A 173 19.39 -0.01 -25.77
CA SER A 173 18.32 -0.78 -26.38
C SER A 173 18.33 -2.26 -25.99
N GLY A 174 19.50 -2.83 -25.63
CA GLY A 174 19.55 -4.24 -25.22
C GLY A 174 20.93 -4.86 -25.33
N GLY A 175 20.97 -6.19 -25.61
CA GLY A 175 22.20 -6.95 -25.66
C GLY A 175 22.64 -7.49 -24.29
N LYS A 176 23.94 -7.76 -24.15
CA LYS A 176 24.49 -8.28 -22.92
C LYS A 176 25.76 -7.53 -22.52
N SER A 177 25.81 -7.14 -21.24
CA SER A 177 26.99 -6.51 -20.63
C SER A 177 27.41 -5.18 -21.31
N ASN A 178 26.44 -4.46 -21.86
CA ASN A 178 26.68 -3.13 -22.45
C ASN A 178 26.61 -2.04 -21.40
N GLU A 179 27.35 -0.96 -21.62
CA GLU A 179 27.39 0.16 -20.69
C GLU A 179 27.32 1.51 -21.41
N ALA A 180 26.39 2.36 -20.97
CA ALA A 180 26.22 3.74 -21.42
C ALA A 180 26.59 4.70 -20.30
N LYS A 181 27.79 5.32 -20.37
CA LYS A 181 28.37 6.20 -19.33
C LYS A 181 28.40 7.67 -19.70
N GLY A 182 28.24 8.00 -20.96
CA GLY A 182 28.27 9.39 -21.41
C GLY A 182 26.90 10.06 -21.26
N LEU A 183 26.88 11.31 -20.82
CA LEU A 183 25.65 12.11 -20.79
C LEU A 183 24.94 12.05 -22.14
N SER A 184 23.65 11.76 -22.15
CA SER A 184 22.81 11.63 -23.34
C SER A 184 23.34 10.60 -24.36
N SER A 185 24.18 9.65 -23.97
CA SER A 185 24.69 8.63 -24.88
C SER A 185 23.63 7.57 -25.18
N SER A 186 23.74 6.95 -26.36
CA SER A 186 22.89 5.84 -26.78
C SER A 186 23.73 4.65 -27.18
N VAL A 187 23.36 3.45 -26.72
CA VAL A 187 23.97 2.19 -27.10
C VAL A 187 22.89 1.27 -27.66
N SER A 188 23.04 0.86 -28.94
CA SER A 188 22.04 -0.01 -29.58
C SER A 188 22.12 -1.47 -29.13
N GLY A 189 23.21 -1.88 -28.49
CA GLY A 189 23.42 -3.21 -27.98
C GLY A 189 24.63 -3.91 -28.60
N GLY A 190 24.89 -5.09 -28.11
CA GLY A 190 26.03 -5.92 -28.48
C GLY A 190 26.26 -7.01 -27.45
N ILE A 191 27.39 -7.66 -27.51
CA ILE A 191 27.90 -8.63 -26.52
C ILE A 191 29.23 -8.10 -26.01
#